data_b478613a0a48139e0fa12b7141c35dd4
#
_entry.id   b478613a0a48139e0fa12b7141c35dd4
#
_cell.length_a   1.000
_cell.length_b   1.000
_cell.length_c   1.000
_cell.angle_alpha   90.00
_cell.angle_beta   90.00
_cell.angle_gamma   90.00
#
_symmetry.space_group_name_H-M   'P 1'
#
loop_
_entity.id
_entity.type
_entity.pdbx_description
1 polymer ?
#
loop_
_entity_poly.entity_id
_entity_poly.type
_entity_poly.pdbx_seq_one_letter_code
_entity_poly.pdbx_strand_id
1 'polypeptide(L)'
;TAPYITPGEQAVAEWVFRNNKHAGAGTDTLPGAKCLYLAVRSQDTVFAVAGIAMDLGGPLDVYDRNLLLAMLNEFALALERQQAAEARNRLFIQARQEQLRANLLRAVSHDLRTPLTSISGNASILMGGPELLDEKKKQQLYTDIYDDAMWLISLVENLLTVTRIENGTMQLTLEPELIDEVAQEALRHLNRRSAEHTVTLAVPDDLLMAKMDPQLIVQVLINLTDNAIKYTPAGSSIAVSAQRSGETVRVEVADDGPGIPDAAKEKLFEMFYTAQAKRGDGRRGLGLG
;
A
#
# COMPACT_ATOMS: atom_id res chain seq x y z
N THR A 1 -25.13 -35.01 3.87
CA THR A 1 -25.19 -36.16 4.73
C THR A 1 -24.70 -37.39 3.98
N ALA A 2 -23.98 -38.28 4.69
CA ALA A 2 -23.19 -39.36 4.08
C ALA A 2 -23.92 -40.32 3.08
N PRO A 3 -25.21 -40.67 3.25
CA PRO A 3 -25.88 -41.64 2.38
C PRO A 3 -26.11 -41.16 0.93
N TYR A 4 -25.98 -39.84 0.67
CA TYR A 4 -26.22 -39.24 -0.65
C TYR A 4 -24.94 -38.66 -1.29
N ILE A 5 -23.78 -38.85 -0.65
CA ILE A 5 -22.48 -38.38 -1.14
C ILE A 5 -21.66 -39.65 -1.50
N THR A 6 -22.12 -40.40 -2.52
CA THR A 6 -21.42 -41.55 -3.08
C THR A 6 -20.82 -41.16 -4.43
N PRO A 7 -19.78 -41.89 -4.93
CA PRO A 7 -19.23 -41.66 -6.27
C PRO A 7 -20.29 -41.72 -7.38
N GLY A 8 -21.30 -42.59 -7.24
CA GLY A 8 -22.40 -42.70 -8.18
C GLY A 8 -23.30 -41.47 -8.20
N GLU A 9 -23.68 -40.96 -7.02
CA GLU A 9 -24.48 -39.75 -6.89
C GLU A 9 -23.72 -38.49 -7.39
N GLN A 10 -22.42 -38.42 -7.11
CA GLN A 10 -21.55 -37.36 -7.64
C GLN A 10 -21.46 -37.35 -9.16
N ALA A 11 -21.36 -38.55 -9.78
CA ALA A 11 -21.32 -38.64 -11.24
C ALA A 11 -22.63 -38.15 -11.89
N VAL A 12 -23.79 -38.40 -11.27
CA VAL A 12 -25.09 -37.89 -11.74
C VAL A 12 -25.14 -36.36 -11.60
N ALA A 13 -24.67 -35.82 -10.46
CA ALA A 13 -24.61 -34.37 -10.27
C ALA A 13 -23.67 -33.69 -11.28
N GLU A 14 -22.50 -34.25 -11.54
CA GLU A 14 -21.59 -33.76 -12.58
C GLU A 14 -22.22 -33.79 -13.98
N TRP A 15 -22.95 -34.86 -14.29
CA TRP A 15 -23.66 -34.96 -15.56
C TRP A 15 -24.68 -33.85 -15.72
N VAL A 16 -25.48 -33.56 -14.66
CA VAL A 16 -26.46 -32.47 -14.62
C VAL A 16 -25.77 -31.13 -14.81
N PHE A 17 -24.65 -30.91 -14.12
CA PHE A 17 -23.87 -29.66 -14.22
C PHE A 17 -23.38 -29.41 -15.66
N ARG A 18 -22.84 -30.46 -16.31
CA ARG A 18 -22.27 -30.35 -17.66
C ARG A 18 -23.33 -30.24 -18.77
N ASN A 19 -24.46 -30.93 -18.60
CA ASN A 19 -25.48 -31.03 -19.65
C ASN A 19 -26.63 -30.05 -19.48
N ASN A 20 -26.68 -29.29 -18.37
CA ASN A 20 -27.74 -28.35 -18.05
C ASN A 20 -29.16 -28.97 -18.11
N LYS A 21 -29.28 -30.23 -17.68
CA LYS A 21 -30.53 -31.01 -17.68
C LYS A 21 -30.71 -31.67 -16.33
N HIS A 22 -31.95 -31.96 -15.93
CA HIS A 22 -32.24 -32.73 -14.73
C HIS A 22 -31.97 -34.23 -14.96
N ALA A 23 -31.58 -34.93 -13.91
CA ALA A 23 -31.35 -36.36 -13.93
C ALA A 23 -31.55 -36.97 -12.52
N GLY A 24 -31.59 -38.29 -12.45
CA GLY A 24 -31.70 -39.04 -11.20
C GLY A 24 -33.10 -39.56 -10.92
N ALA A 25 -33.41 -39.81 -9.65
CA ALA A 25 -34.66 -40.42 -9.21
C ALA A 25 -35.91 -39.72 -9.79
N GLY A 26 -36.83 -40.50 -10.35
CA GLY A 26 -38.08 -39.96 -10.93
C GLY A 26 -37.90 -39.26 -12.29
N THR A 27 -36.75 -39.45 -12.97
CA THR A 27 -36.53 -38.95 -14.33
C THR A 27 -36.17 -40.10 -15.28
N ASP A 28 -36.25 -39.86 -16.60
CA ASP A 28 -35.81 -40.83 -17.63
C ASP A 28 -34.30 -40.87 -17.79
N THR A 29 -33.60 -39.99 -17.16
CA THR A 29 -32.13 -39.86 -17.25
C THR A 29 -31.48 -40.31 -15.95
N LEU A 30 -30.67 -41.36 -15.97
CA LEU A 30 -29.95 -41.91 -14.81
C LEU A 30 -30.88 -42.25 -13.62
N PRO A 31 -31.99 -42.97 -13.81
CA PRO A 31 -33.02 -43.17 -12.80
C PRO A 31 -32.58 -43.99 -11.58
N GLY A 32 -31.42 -44.62 -11.61
CA GLY A 32 -30.88 -45.42 -10.52
C GLY A 32 -30.26 -44.62 -9.35
N ALA A 33 -30.19 -43.32 -9.46
CA ALA A 33 -29.75 -42.44 -8.36
C ALA A 33 -30.82 -42.38 -7.27
N LYS A 34 -30.42 -42.12 -6.03
CA LYS A 34 -31.33 -41.90 -4.88
C LYS A 34 -31.90 -40.50 -4.85
N CYS A 35 -31.22 -39.53 -5.44
CA CYS A 35 -31.61 -38.15 -5.51
C CYS A 35 -32.12 -37.75 -6.90
N LEU A 36 -33.08 -36.80 -6.92
CA LEU A 36 -33.39 -36.00 -8.09
C LEU A 36 -32.40 -34.83 -8.13
N TYR A 37 -31.64 -34.69 -9.24
CA TYR A 37 -30.67 -33.63 -9.43
C TYR A 37 -31.21 -32.56 -10.40
N LEU A 38 -31.22 -31.31 -9.96
CA LEU A 38 -31.69 -30.15 -10.69
C LEU A 38 -30.55 -29.12 -10.85
N ALA A 39 -30.38 -28.60 -12.05
CA ALA A 39 -29.41 -27.54 -12.28
C ALA A 39 -29.92 -26.21 -11.68
N VAL A 40 -29.08 -25.58 -10.89
CA VAL A 40 -29.23 -24.21 -10.41
C VAL A 40 -28.60 -23.31 -11.47
N ARG A 41 -29.41 -22.71 -12.32
CA ARG A 41 -28.95 -22.01 -13.52
C ARG A 41 -29.62 -20.66 -13.69
N SER A 42 -28.88 -19.72 -14.28
CA SER A 42 -29.45 -18.51 -14.88
C SER A 42 -29.08 -18.51 -16.36
N GLN A 43 -30.09 -18.38 -17.21
CA GLN A 43 -29.99 -18.56 -18.66
C GLN A 43 -29.29 -19.89 -19.03
N ASP A 44 -28.10 -19.84 -19.66
CA ASP A 44 -27.34 -21.01 -20.09
C ASP A 44 -26.21 -21.39 -19.12
N THR A 45 -25.98 -20.59 -18.06
CA THR A 45 -24.91 -20.83 -17.09
C THR A 45 -25.42 -21.60 -15.88
N VAL A 46 -24.84 -22.77 -15.63
CA VAL A 46 -25.10 -23.58 -14.43
C VAL A 46 -24.12 -23.16 -13.33
N PHE A 47 -24.63 -22.71 -12.20
CA PHE A 47 -23.84 -22.28 -11.04
C PHE A 47 -23.64 -23.38 -10.01
N ALA A 48 -24.65 -24.24 -9.85
CA ALA A 48 -24.65 -25.35 -8.91
C ALA A 48 -25.64 -26.43 -9.32
N VAL A 49 -25.64 -27.54 -8.60
CA VAL A 49 -26.61 -28.62 -8.74
C VAL A 49 -27.24 -28.88 -7.37
N ALA A 50 -28.56 -28.89 -7.34
CA ALA A 50 -29.33 -29.26 -6.14
C ALA A 50 -29.73 -30.74 -6.22
N GLY A 51 -29.38 -31.53 -5.22
CA GLY A 51 -29.80 -32.91 -5.07
C GLY A 51 -30.91 -33.05 -4.02
N ILE A 52 -32.01 -33.67 -4.36
CA ILE A 52 -33.16 -33.86 -3.49
C ILE A 52 -33.37 -35.35 -3.28
N ALA A 53 -33.29 -35.82 -2.04
CA ALA A 53 -33.51 -37.23 -1.69
C ALA A 53 -34.98 -37.61 -1.95
N MET A 54 -35.17 -38.65 -2.75
CA MET A 54 -36.50 -39.14 -3.18
C MET A 54 -36.90 -40.44 -2.48
N ASP A 55 -35.96 -41.07 -1.76
CA ASP A 55 -36.17 -42.37 -1.11
C ASP A 55 -37.03 -42.29 0.16
N LEU A 56 -37.21 -41.10 0.74
CA LEU A 56 -37.96 -40.90 1.98
C LEU A 56 -39.36 -40.27 1.83
N GLY A 57 -39.63 -39.64 0.65
CA GLY A 57 -40.87 -38.85 0.47
C GLY A 57 -41.73 -39.19 -0.75
N GLY A 58 -41.27 -40.13 -1.60
CA GLY A 58 -41.96 -40.41 -2.85
C GLY A 58 -41.80 -39.30 -3.91
N PRO A 59 -42.53 -39.42 -5.06
CA PRO A 59 -42.44 -38.45 -6.14
C PRO A 59 -43.00 -37.08 -5.70
N LEU A 60 -42.28 -36.00 -6.06
CA LEU A 60 -42.72 -34.63 -5.85
C LEU A 60 -44.03 -34.36 -6.64
N ASP A 61 -44.99 -33.73 -5.97
CA ASP A 61 -46.19 -33.26 -6.69
C ASP A 61 -45.83 -32.05 -7.61
N VAL A 62 -46.77 -31.67 -8.45
CA VAL A 62 -46.59 -30.59 -9.41
C VAL A 62 -46.37 -29.23 -8.74
N TYR A 63 -47.02 -29.00 -7.61
CA TYR A 63 -46.91 -27.75 -6.86
C TYR A 63 -45.49 -27.64 -6.20
N ASP A 64 -45.06 -28.65 -5.49
CA ASP A 64 -43.75 -28.71 -4.82
C ASP A 64 -42.62 -28.59 -5.84
N ARG A 65 -42.75 -29.25 -6.99
CA ARG A 65 -41.79 -29.16 -8.08
C ARG A 65 -41.67 -27.74 -8.63
N ASN A 66 -42.80 -27.06 -8.87
CA ASN A 66 -42.80 -25.70 -9.39
C ASN A 66 -42.22 -24.70 -8.36
N LEU A 67 -42.58 -24.85 -7.09
CA LEU A 67 -42.04 -24.05 -6.01
C LEU A 67 -40.53 -24.21 -5.91
N LEU A 68 -40.06 -25.45 -5.94
CA LEU A 68 -38.63 -25.76 -5.91
C LEU A 68 -37.89 -25.12 -7.10
N LEU A 69 -38.39 -25.26 -8.31
CA LEU A 69 -37.78 -24.64 -9.50
C LEU A 69 -37.75 -23.11 -9.39
N ALA A 70 -38.80 -22.49 -8.83
CA ALA A 70 -38.81 -21.05 -8.57
C ALA A 70 -37.71 -20.65 -7.54
N MET A 71 -37.58 -21.40 -6.47
CA MET A 71 -36.51 -21.16 -5.45
C MET A 71 -35.13 -21.33 -6.05
N LEU A 72 -34.89 -22.37 -6.87
CA LEU A 72 -33.59 -22.61 -7.52
C LEU A 72 -33.25 -21.49 -8.52
N ASN A 73 -34.27 -20.95 -9.24
CA ASN A 73 -34.07 -19.82 -10.13
C ASN A 73 -33.69 -18.54 -9.37
N GLU A 74 -34.35 -18.24 -8.25
CA GLU A 74 -33.99 -17.10 -7.39
C GLU A 74 -32.58 -17.26 -6.81
N PHE A 75 -32.24 -18.47 -6.39
CA PHE A 75 -30.90 -18.76 -5.88
C PHE A 75 -29.84 -18.62 -6.98
N ALA A 76 -30.11 -19.09 -8.20
CA ALA A 76 -29.24 -18.91 -9.36
C ALA A 76 -28.99 -17.43 -9.65
N LEU A 77 -30.04 -16.62 -9.64
CA LEU A 77 -29.93 -15.17 -9.85
C LEU A 77 -29.10 -14.48 -8.75
N ALA A 78 -29.23 -14.94 -7.49
CA ALA A 78 -28.42 -14.44 -6.40
C ALA A 78 -26.93 -14.78 -6.58
N LEU A 79 -26.61 -16.02 -6.99
CA LEU A 79 -25.24 -16.46 -7.28
C LEU A 79 -24.63 -15.68 -8.46
N GLU A 80 -25.41 -15.46 -9.52
CA GLU A 80 -24.96 -14.67 -10.67
C GLU A 80 -24.62 -13.23 -10.27
N ARG A 81 -25.49 -12.59 -9.48
CA ARG A 81 -25.25 -11.23 -8.95
C ARG A 81 -24.01 -11.17 -8.06
N GLN A 82 -23.81 -12.17 -7.21
CA GLN A 82 -22.62 -12.24 -6.35
C GLN A 82 -21.35 -12.38 -7.18
N GLN A 83 -21.31 -13.29 -8.15
CA GLN A 83 -20.13 -13.46 -9.02
C GLN A 83 -19.83 -12.21 -9.84
N ALA A 84 -20.86 -11.56 -10.39
CA ALA A 84 -20.70 -10.31 -11.12
C ALA A 84 -20.17 -9.18 -10.22
N ALA A 85 -20.64 -9.10 -8.98
CA ALA A 85 -20.14 -8.12 -8.00
C ALA A 85 -18.68 -8.38 -7.61
N GLU A 86 -18.30 -9.64 -7.39
CA GLU A 86 -16.92 -10.03 -7.10
C GLU A 86 -15.99 -9.73 -8.28
N ALA A 87 -16.39 -10.08 -9.51
CA ALA A 87 -15.61 -9.78 -10.71
C ALA A 87 -15.42 -8.26 -10.90
N ARG A 88 -16.49 -7.48 -10.71
CA ARG A 88 -16.42 -6.01 -10.77
C ARG A 88 -15.48 -5.45 -9.70
N ASN A 89 -15.54 -5.97 -8.48
CA ASN A 89 -14.68 -5.52 -7.40
C ASN A 89 -13.21 -5.81 -7.68
N ARG A 90 -12.89 -6.99 -8.22
CA ARG A 90 -11.52 -7.35 -8.65
C ARG A 90 -11.00 -6.38 -9.72
N LEU A 91 -11.80 -6.12 -10.75
CA LEU A 91 -11.44 -5.17 -11.82
C LEU A 91 -11.26 -3.75 -11.29
N PHE A 92 -12.11 -3.32 -10.35
CA PHE A 92 -11.99 -2.01 -9.72
C PHE A 92 -10.68 -1.88 -8.92
N ILE A 93 -10.33 -2.89 -8.12
CA ILE A 93 -9.05 -2.91 -7.36
C ILE A 93 -7.87 -2.85 -8.33
N GLN A 94 -7.89 -3.67 -9.38
CA GLN A 94 -6.84 -3.69 -10.39
C GLN A 94 -6.69 -2.35 -11.11
N ALA A 95 -7.78 -1.75 -11.55
CA ALA A 95 -7.76 -0.44 -12.19
C ALA A 95 -7.24 0.66 -11.24
N ARG A 96 -7.59 0.57 -9.96
CA ARG A 96 -7.09 1.50 -8.93
C ARG A 96 -5.58 1.37 -8.72
N GLN A 97 -5.05 0.14 -8.69
CA GLN A 97 -3.61 -0.12 -8.58
C GLN A 97 -2.85 0.43 -9.80
N GLU A 98 -3.34 0.18 -11.02
CA GLU A 98 -2.73 0.71 -12.24
C GLU A 98 -2.75 2.25 -12.27
N GLN A 99 -3.84 2.87 -11.84
CA GLN A 99 -3.92 4.33 -11.75
C GLN A 99 -2.92 4.91 -10.73
N LEU A 100 -2.78 4.28 -9.56
CA LEU A 100 -1.78 4.67 -8.56
C LEU A 100 -0.38 4.55 -9.12
N ARG A 101 -0.06 3.44 -9.80
CA ARG A 101 1.24 3.20 -10.43
C ARG A 101 1.56 4.25 -11.51
N ALA A 102 0.58 4.59 -12.34
CA ALA A 102 0.75 5.62 -13.37
C ALA A 102 0.98 7.01 -12.77
N ASN A 103 0.26 7.34 -11.69
CA ASN A 103 0.43 8.60 -10.98
C ASN A 103 1.81 8.68 -10.30
N LEU A 104 2.27 7.58 -9.68
CA LEU A 104 3.61 7.45 -9.11
C LEU A 104 4.69 7.72 -10.15
N LEU A 105 4.66 7.03 -11.29
CA LEU A 105 5.65 7.20 -12.36
C LEU A 105 5.68 8.64 -12.88
N ARG A 106 4.52 9.28 -12.99
CA ARG A 106 4.43 10.69 -13.43
C ARG A 106 5.04 11.64 -12.40
N ALA A 107 4.72 11.47 -11.12
CA ALA A 107 5.24 12.28 -10.02
C ALA A 107 6.76 12.12 -9.90
N VAL A 108 7.26 10.88 -9.88
CA VAL A 108 8.69 10.56 -9.85
C VAL A 108 9.43 11.18 -11.03
N SER A 109 8.90 11.03 -12.26
CA SER A 109 9.53 11.59 -13.47
C SER A 109 9.61 13.10 -13.43
N HIS A 110 8.58 13.76 -12.91
CA HIS A 110 8.57 15.22 -12.75
C HIS A 110 9.61 15.68 -11.73
N ASP A 111 9.65 15.01 -10.58
CA ASP A 111 10.51 15.43 -9.47
C ASP A 111 11.98 15.06 -9.70
N LEU A 112 12.28 14.01 -10.47
CA LEU A 112 13.64 13.73 -10.95
C LEU A 112 14.13 14.78 -11.94
N ARG A 113 13.28 15.30 -12.83
CA ARG A 113 13.67 16.23 -13.87
C ARG A 113 14.18 17.56 -13.30
N THR A 114 13.56 18.08 -12.25
CA THR A 114 13.90 19.39 -11.68
C THR A 114 15.34 19.45 -11.18
N PRO A 115 15.81 18.60 -10.26
CA PRO A 115 17.20 18.61 -9.79
C PRO A 115 18.19 18.22 -10.90
N LEU A 116 17.85 17.30 -11.78
CA LEU A 116 18.72 16.97 -12.93
C LEU A 116 18.94 18.19 -13.85
N THR A 117 17.89 18.99 -14.08
CA THR A 117 18.01 20.23 -14.86
C THR A 117 18.87 21.26 -14.14
N SER A 118 18.72 21.40 -12.81
CA SER A 118 19.52 22.28 -11.96
C SER A 118 20.99 21.86 -11.97
N ILE A 119 21.29 20.58 -11.72
CA ILE A 119 22.65 20.03 -11.78
C ILE A 119 23.29 20.29 -13.14
N SER A 120 22.58 19.97 -14.23
CA SER A 120 23.07 20.16 -15.59
C SER A 120 23.32 21.64 -15.90
N GLY A 121 22.40 22.52 -15.48
CA GLY A 121 22.53 23.96 -15.66
C GLY A 121 23.72 24.54 -14.88
N ASN A 122 23.85 24.20 -13.60
CA ASN A 122 24.94 24.66 -12.75
C ASN A 122 26.30 24.14 -13.26
N ALA A 123 26.37 22.87 -13.66
CA ALA A 123 27.58 22.29 -14.26
C ALA A 123 27.94 22.98 -15.58
N SER A 124 26.95 23.30 -16.44
CA SER A 124 27.19 24.02 -17.71
C SER A 124 27.76 25.43 -17.47
N ILE A 125 27.26 26.15 -16.45
CA ILE A 125 27.80 27.47 -16.08
C ILE A 125 29.26 27.35 -15.64
N LEU A 126 29.59 26.33 -14.80
CA LEU A 126 30.95 26.08 -14.35
C LEU A 126 31.90 25.70 -15.51
N MET A 127 31.40 25.00 -16.53
CA MET A 127 32.19 24.61 -17.70
C MET A 127 32.34 25.74 -18.72
N GLY A 128 31.37 26.66 -18.79
CA GLY A 128 31.29 27.66 -19.86
C GLY A 128 32.14 28.92 -19.66
N GLY A 129 32.82 29.06 -18.51
CA GLY A 129 33.68 30.21 -18.21
C GLY A 129 33.93 30.42 -16.72
N PRO A 130 34.63 29.49 -16.06
CA PRO A 130 34.85 29.54 -14.60
C PRO A 130 35.63 30.80 -14.16
N GLU A 131 36.40 31.39 -15.09
CA GLU A 131 37.20 32.60 -14.86
C GLU A 131 36.35 33.86 -14.66
N LEU A 132 35.11 33.86 -15.16
CA LEU A 132 34.17 34.98 -15.04
C LEU A 132 33.36 34.95 -13.74
N LEU A 133 33.48 33.88 -12.96
CA LEU A 133 32.76 33.70 -11.72
C LEU A 133 33.65 33.98 -10.52
N ASP A 134 33.14 34.70 -9.54
CA ASP A 134 33.81 34.83 -8.25
C ASP A 134 33.80 33.48 -7.48
N GLU A 135 34.74 33.32 -6.55
CA GLU A 135 34.87 32.06 -5.77
C GLU A 135 33.61 31.76 -4.94
N LYS A 136 32.90 32.78 -4.47
CA LYS A 136 31.65 32.62 -3.73
C LYS A 136 30.56 32.01 -4.62
N LYS A 137 30.47 32.50 -5.88
CA LYS A 137 29.49 31.97 -6.85
C LYS A 137 29.82 30.56 -7.28
N LYS A 138 31.11 30.25 -7.52
CA LYS A 138 31.55 28.88 -7.80
C LYS A 138 31.18 27.94 -6.66
N GLN A 139 31.50 28.31 -5.42
CA GLN A 139 31.18 27.53 -4.24
C GLN A 139 29.67 27.28 -4.12
N GLN A 140 28.86 28.29 -4.40
CA GLN A 140 27.41 28.14 -4.39
C GLN A 140 26.94 27.11 -5.44
N LEU A 141 27.45 27.20 -6.68
CA LEU A 141 27.08 26.26 -7.75
C LEU A 141 27.51 24.82 -7.42
N TYR A 142 28.69 24.60 -6.83
CA TYR A 142 29.09 23.28 -6.37
C TYR A 142 28.19 22.75 -5.26
N THR A 143 27.81 23.61 -4.31
CA THR A 143 26.91 23.24 -3.22
C THR A 143 25.52 22.87 -3.78
N ASP A 144 24.97 23.67 -4.70
CA ASP A 144 23.68 23.40 -5.31
C ASP A 144 23.68 22.06 -6.08
N ILE A 145 24.76 21.74 -6.81
CA ILE A 145 24.92 20.46 -7.50
C ILE A 145 24.95 19.30 -6.49
N TYR A 146 25.72 19.46 -5.42
CA TYR A 146 25.84 18.43 -4.39
C TYR A 146 24.51 18.18 -3.68
N ASP A 147 23.82 19.23 -3.26
CA ASP A 147 22.53 19.14 -2.56
C ASP A 147 21.46 18.50 -3.45
N ASP A 148 21.38 18.86 -4.72
CA ASP A 148 20.48 18.26 -5.70
C ASP A 148 20.78 16.77 -5.93
N ALA A 149 22.08 16.41 -5.98
CA ALA A 149 22.51 15.02 -6.15
C ALA A 149 22.17 14.16 -4.91
N MET A 150 22.41 14.67 -3.69
CA MET A 150 22.05 13.99 -2.44
C MET A 150 20.54 13.82 -2.31
N TRP A 151 19.76 14.82 -2.73
CA TRP A 151 18.32 14.71 -2.77
C TRP A 151 17.83 13.61 -3.73
N LEU A 152 18.45 13.48 -4.91
CA LEU A 152 18.14 12.42 -5.88
C LEU A 152 18.45 11.02 -5.31
N ILE A 153 19.56 10.86 -4.61
CA ILE A 153 19.93 9.60 -3.94
C ILE A 153 18.83 9.23 -2.93
N SER A 154 18.47 10.13 -2.04
CA SER A 154 17.41 9.91 -1.05
C SER A 154 16.06 9.57 -1.68
N LEU A 155 15.71 10.23 -2.79
CA LEU A 155 14.49 9.93 -3.54
C LEU A 155 14.46 8.50 -4.09
N VAL A 156 15.59 8.03 -4.67
CA VAL A 156 15.72 6.67 -5.20
C VAL A 156 15.63 5.64 -4.07
N GLU A 157 16.29 5.87 -2.95
CA GLU A 157 16.23 5.00 -1.77
C GLU A 157 14.81 4.87 -1.21
N ASN A 158 14.09 5.99 -1.08
CA ASN A 158 12.69 6.00 -0.65
C ASN A 158 11.80 5.21 -1.63
N LEU A 159 12.00 5.38 -2.94
CA LEU A 159 11.23 4.65 -3.97
C LEU A 159 11.51 3.14 -3.91
N LEU A 160 12.76 2.73 -3.71
CA LEU A 160 13.13 1.33 -3.55
C LEU A 160 12.49 0.72 -2.29
N THR A 161 12.44 1.47 -1.19
CA THR A 161 11.82 1.05 0.07
C THR A 161 10.31 0.85 -0.11
N VAL A 162 9.60 1.81 -0.74
CA VAL A 162 8.18 1.68 -1.08
C VAL A 162 7.93 0.44 -1.95
N THR A 163 8.77 0.23 -2.98
CA THR A 163 8.62 -0.91 -3.90
C THR A 163 8.80 -2.25 -3.18
N ARG A 164 9.72 -2.34 -2.22
CA ARG A 164 9.93 -3.55 -1.39
C ARG A 164 8.73 -3.83 -0.48
N ILE A 165 8.14 -2.78 0.10
CA ILE A 165 6.93 -2.88 0.93
C ILE A 165 5.74 -3.38 0.10
N GLU A 166 5.48 -2.75 -1.07
CA GLU A 166 4.37 -3.12 -1.95
C GLU A 166 4.46 -4.57 -2.47
N ASN A 167 5.66 -5.03 -2.78
CA ASN A 167 5.89 -6.40 -3.24
C ASN A 167 5.91 -7.44 -2.10
N GLY A 168 5.78 -7.03 -0.84
CA GLY A 168 5.87 -7.92 0.32
C GLY A 168 7.25 -8.59 0.48
N THR A 169 8.28 -8.03 -0.17
CA THR A 169 9.66 -8.57 -0.14
C THR A 169 10.52 -7.95 0.97
N MET A 170 9.95 -7.01 1.72
CA MET A 170 10.64 -6.39 2.83
C MET A 170 10.77 -7.36 3.99
N GLN A 171 11.99 -7.77 4.30
CA GLN A 171 12.32 -8.56 5.47
C GLN A 171 12.85 -7.62 6.56
N LEU A 172 12.17 -7.58 7.70
CA LEU A 172 12.63 -6.80 8.85
C LEU A 172 13.66 -7.59 9.64
N THR A 173 14.82 -7.00 9.85
CA THR A 173 15.86 -7.55 10.73
C THR A 173 15.74 -6.89 12.10
N LEU A 174 14.93 -7.51 12.98
CA LEU A 174 14.63 -6.95 14.30
C LEU A 174 15.70 -7.40 15.31
N GLU A 175 16.56 -6.48 15.71
CA GLU A 175 17.61 -6.68 16.71
C GLU A 175 17.42 -5.73 17.90
N PRO A 176 17.91 -6.11 19.11
CA PRO A 176 17.92 -5.19 20.25
C PRO A 176 18.97 -4.11 20.04
N GLU A 177 18.56 -2.88 19.87
CA GLU A 177 19.42 -1.73 19.57
C GLU A 177 19.26 -0.61 20.59
N LEU A 178 20.32 0.15 20.81
CA LEU A 178 20.31 1.35 21.66
C LEU A 178 19.68 2.52 20.88
N ILE A 179 18.64 3.10 21.45
CA ILE A 179 17.94 4.23 20.84
C ILE A 179 18.87 5.43 20.65
N ASP A 180 19.78 5.67 21.59
CA ASP A 180 20.75 6.78 21.51
C ASP A 180 21.66 6.63 20.29
N GLU A 181 22.20 5.43 20.04
CA GLU A 181 23.08 5.18 18.88
C GLU A 181 22.33 5.38 17.56
N VAL A 182 21.11 4.85 17.46
CA VAL A 182 20.27 4.98 16.26
C VAL A 182 19.88 6.45 16.01
N ALA A 183 19.55 7.20 17.07
CA ALA A 183 19.22 8.61 16.95
C ALA A 183 20.46 9.46 16.58
N GLN A 184 21.62 9.20 17.19
CA GLN A 184 22.87 9.88 16.85
C GLN A 184 23.27 9.61 15.39
N GLU A 185 23.12 8.37 14.90
CA GLU A 185 23.39 8.04 13.51
C GLU A 185 22.48 8.81 12.57
N ALA A 186 21.17 8.90 12.86
CA ALA A 186 20.25 9.70 12.07
C ALA A 186 20.66 11.18 12.02
N LEU A 187 21.06 11.75 13.16
CA LEU A 187 21.47 13.15 13.23
C LEU A 187 22.79 13.43 12.48
N ARG A 188 23.69 12.47 12.35
CA ARG A 188 24.91 12.60 11.53
C ARG A 188 24.63 12.74 10.03
N HIS A 189 23.51 12.17 9.57
CA HIS A 189 23.09 12.21 8.17
C HIS A 189 22.24 13.42 7.81
N LEU A 190 21.99 14.33 8.76
CA LEU A 190 21.19 15.53 8.48
C LEU A 190 21.89 16.46 7.49
N ASN A 191 21.07 17.08 6.65
CA ASN A 191 21.49 18.02 5.64
C ASN A 191 22.19 19.25 6.25
N ARG A 192 23.09 19.90 5.47
CA ARG A 192 23.80 21.16 5.83
C ARG A 192 22.91 22.28 6.34
N ARG A 193 21.64 22.31 5.92
CA ARG A 193 20.64 23.25 6.43
C ARG A 193 20.32 23.07 7.91
N SER A 194 20.65 21.94 8.50
CA SER A 194 20.56 21.76 9.96
C SER A 194 21.41 22.77 10.73
N ALA A 195 22.47 23.33 10.10
CA ALA A 195 23.28 24.40 10.69
C ALA A 195 22.53 25.73 10.89
N GLU A 196 21.40 25.91 10.21
CA GLU A 196 20.50 27.08 10.38
C GLU A 196 19.49 26.88 11.52
N HIS A 197 19.45 25.68 12.14
CA HIS A 197 18.51 25.28 13.18
C HIS A 197 19.26 24.80 14.43
N THR A 198 18.59 24.84 15.57
CA THR A 198 19.12 24.23 16.79
C THR A 198 18.54 22.82 16.93
N VAL A 199 19.31 21.81 16.57
CA VAL A 199 18.89 20.39 16.69
C VAL A 199 19.44 19.83 17.99
N THR A 200 18.58 19.32 18.86
CA THR A 200 18.92 18.72 20.16
C THR A 200 18.49 17.28 20.24
N LEU A 201 19.31 16.45 20.90
CA LEU A 201 18.97 15.05 21.21
C LEU A 201 18.88 14.90 22.74
N ALA A 202 17.74 14.43 23.21
CA ALA A 202 17.47 14.17 24.62
C ALA A 202 17.04 12.70 24.81
N VAL A 203 17.99 11.83 25.04
CA VAL A 203 17.78 10.43 25.43
C VAL A 203 18.18 10.29 26.88
N PRO A 204 17.43 9.54 27.73
CA PRO A 204 17.83 9.29 29.12
C PRO A 204 19.21 8.65 29.21
N ASP A 205 19.95 8.93 30.30
CA ASP A 205 21.26 8.31 30.57
C ASP A 205 21.21 6.79 30.77
N ASP A 206 20.03 6.22 30.94
CA ASP A 206 19.81 4.79 31.03
C ASP A 206 19.95 4.13 29.64
N LEU A 207 20.46 2.89 29.63
CA LEU A 207 20.55 2.04 28.45
C LEU A 207 19.15 1.73 27.89
N LEU A 208 18.59 2.65 27.11
CA LEU A 208 17.26 2.51 26.51
C LEU A 208 17.38 1.71 25.23
N MET A 209 16.96 0.44 25.30
CA MET A 209 16.99 -0.48 24.16
C MET A 209 15.59 -0.79 23.66
N ALA A 210 15.46 -0.98 22.35
CA ALA A 210 14.24 -1.52 21.73
C ALA A 210 14.59 -2.52 20.62
N LYS A 211 13.71 -3.47 20.39
CA LYS A 211 13.83 -4.42 19.28
C LYS A 211 13.33 -3.77 18.00
N MET A 212 14.25 -3.47 17.08
CA MET A 212 13.93 -2.73 15.85
C MET A 212 14.87 -3.12 14.71
N ASP A 213 14.54 -2.71 13.50
CA ASP A 213 15.46 -2.66 12.39
C ASP A 213 16.15 -1.29 12.39
N PRO A 214 17.46 -1.21 12.74
CA PRO A 214 18.13 0.07 12.96
C PRO A 214 18.18 0.92 11.70
N GLN A 215 18.37 0.32 10.52
CA GLN A 215 18.44 1.07 9.27
C GLN A 215 17.13 1.77 8.94
N LEU A 216 16.01 1.10 9.17
CA LEU A 216 14.68 1.67 8.94
C LEU A 216 14.36 2.78 9.94
N ILE A 217 14.70 2.61 11.21
CA ILE A 217 14.45 3.64 12.22
C ILE A 217 15.34 4.86 11.98
N VAL A 218 16.60 4.68 11.61
CA VAL A 218 17.48 5.78 11.17
C VAL A 218 16.82 6.55 10.02
N GLN A 219 16.30 5.85 9.01
CA GLN A 219 15.62 6.48 7.87
C GLN A 219 14.36 7.25 8.29
N VAL A 220 13.56 6.70 9.20
CA VAL A 220 12.37 7.38 9.75
C VAL A 220 12.78 8.67 10.47
N LEU A 221 13.82 8.63 11.31
CA LEU A 221 14.30 9.79 12.05
C LEU A 221 14.89 10.86 11.12
N ILE A 222 15.64 10.48 10.09
CA ILE A 222 16.12 11.40 9.05
C ILE A 222 14.92 12.08 8.37
N ASN A 223 13.92 11.31 7.92
CA ASN A 223 12.75 11.85 7.23
C ASN A 223 11.96 12.84 8.10
N LEU A 224 11.75 12.52 9.38
CA LEU A 224 11.04 13.40 10.30
C LEU A 224 11.83 14.68 10.61
N THR A 225 13.12 14.56 10.84
CA THR A 225 13.99 15.70 11.17
C THR A 225 14.21 16.60 9.94
N ASP A 226 14.39 16.02 8.75
CA ASP A 226 14.46 16.79 7.50
C ASP A 226 13.15 17.51 7.19
N ASN A 227 12.00 16.91 7.53
CA ASN A 227 10.71 17.58 7.41
C ASN A 227 10.64 18.78 8.38
N ALA A 228 11.07 18.61 9.63
CA ALA A 228 11.14 19.71 10.58
C ALA A 228 12.03 20.86 10.08
N ILE A 229 13.26 20.56 9.62
CA ILE A 229 14.19 21.55 9.03
C ILE A 229 13.57 22.25 7.80
N LYS A 230 12.85 21.51 6.98
CA LYS A 230 12.28 22.02 5.73
C LYS A 230 11.10 22.97 5.95
N TYR A 231 10.26 22.66 6.94
CA TYR A 231 8.99 23.38 7.14
C TYR A 231 9.02 24.41 8.27
N THR A 232 10.16 24.54 8.96
CA THR A 232 10.35 25.59 9.98
C THR A 232 11.24 26.73 9.46
N PRO A 233 11.09 27.96 10.00
CA PRO A 233 11.99 29.07 9.69
C PRO A 233 13.44 28.81 10.16
N ALA A 234 14.42 29.46 9.54
CA ALA A 234 15.79 29.46 10.04
C ALA A 234 15.82 30.00 11.48
N GLY A 235 16.60 29.37 12.36
CA GLY A 235 16.68 29.67 13.79
C GLY A 235 15.71 28.89 14.66
N SER A 236 14.83 28.06 14.07
CA SER A 236 13.92 27.19 14.82
C SER A 236 14.65 26.11 15.60
N SER A 237 14.02 25.64 16.67
CA SER A 237 14.48 24.55 17.52
C SER A 237 13.80 23.24 17.13
N ILE A 238 14.59 22.19 16.95
CA ILE A 238 14.13 20.84 16.66
C ILE A 238 14.66 19.92 17.75
N ALA A 239 13.77 19.24 18.46
CA ALA A 239 14.13 18.32 19.55
C ALA A 239 13.79 16.89 19.17
N VAL A 240 14.79 16.01 19.18
CA VAL A 240 14.62 14.57 19.12
C VAL A 240 14.73 14.03 20.53
N SER A 241 13.71 13.35 21.03
CA SER A 241 13.71 12.80 22.37
C SER A 241 13.22 11.35 22.38
N ALA A 242 13.64 10.58 23.36
CA ALA A 242 13.18 9.22 23.56
C ALA A 242 12.91 8.95 25.04
N GLN A 243 11.88 8.19 25.32
CA GLN A 243 11.52 7.78 26.69
C GLN A 243 10.83 6.41 26.69
N ARG A 244 10.97 5.69 27.81
CA ARG A 244 10.24 4.45 28.04
C ARG A 244 8.76 4.75 28.28
N SER A 245 7.89 4.03 27.60
CA SER A 245 6.43 4.10 27.77
C SER A 245 5.86 2.70 27.96
N GLY A 246 5.88 2.22 29.22
CA GLY A 246 5.50 0.85 29.55
C GLY A 246 6.48 -0.18 28.95
N GLU A 247 5.98 -1.06 28.10
CA GLU A 247 6.78 -2.09 27.39
C GLU A 247 7.34 -1.59 26.04
N THR A 248 7.09 -0.34 25.69
CA THR A 248 7.54 0.27 24.42
C THR A 248 8.45 1.45 24.69
N VAL A 249 9.18 1.87 23.64
CA VAL A 249 9.92 3.12 23.63
C VAL A 249 9.20 4.11 22.73
N ARG A 250 8.96 5.31 23.23
CA ARG A 250 8.43 6.42 22.45
C ARG A 250 9.60 7.31 22.03
N VAL A 251 9.73 7.52 20.72
CA VAL A 251 10.65 8.49 20.14
C VAL A 251 9.82 9.64 19.58
N GLU A 252 10.19 10.87 19.88
CA GLU A 252 9.49 12.08 19.46
C GLU A 252 10.46 12.99 18.72
N VAL A 253 9.99 13.57 17.62
CA VAL A 253 10.64 14.68 16.91
C VAL A 253 9.68 15.86 17.00
N ALA A 254 10.10 16.90 17.71
CA ALA A 254 9.30 18.10 17.94
C ALA A 254 10.00 19.32 17.33
N ASP A 255 9.23 20.18 16.69
CA ASP A 255 9.68 21.47 16.17
C ASP A 255 8.82 22.61 16.71
N ASP A 256 9.36 23.84 16.70
CA ASP A 256 8.66 25.08 17.08
C ASP A 256 8.10 25.85 15.88
N GLY A 257 7.87 25.16 14.77
CA GLY A 257 7.34 25.70 13.52
C GLY A 257 5.84 26.00 13.55
N PRO A 258 5.25 26.34 12.39
CA PRO A 258 3.86 26.77 12.28
C PRO A 258 2.85 25.64 12.54
N GLY A 259 3.31 24.42 12.74
CA GLY A 259 2.47 23.24 12.91
C GLY A 259 1.74 22.80 11.63
N ILE A 260 0.92 21.76 11.77
CA ILE A 260 0.17 21.15 10.67
C ILE A 260 -1.32 21.47 10.83
N PRO A 261 -1.99 22.02 9.79
CA PRO A 261 -3.42 22.27 9.82
C PRO A 261 -4.23 21.00 10.12
N ASP A 262 -5.27 21.09 10.94
CA ASP A 262 -6.07 19.93 11.36
C ASP A 262 -6.66 19.14 10.17
N ALA A 263 -7.10 19.86 9.14
CA ALA A 263 -7.61 19.22 7.90
C ALA A 263 -6.55 18.39 7.14
N ALA A 264 -5.26 18.63 7.39
CA ALA A 264 -4.17 17.91 6.77
C ALA A 264 -3.74 16.68 7.59
N LYS A 265 -3.99 16.67 8.91
CA LYS A 265 -3.52 15.62 9.83
C LYS A 265 -4.03 14.23 9.46
N GLU A 266 -5.28 14.12 9.02
CA GLU A 266 -5.88 12.84 8.62
C GLU A 266 -5.23 12.24 7.36
N LYS A 267 -4.58 13.09 6.54
CA LYS A 267 -4.00 12.70 5.24
C LYS A 267 -2.48 12.65 5.23
N LEU A 268 -1.83 12.95 6.35
CA LEU A 268 -0.36 13.03 6.42
C LEU A 268 0.37 11.75 6.01
N PHE A 269 -0.26 10.59 6.25
CA PHE A 269 0.28 9.28 5.92
C PHE A 269 -0.26 8.72 4.60
N GLU A 270 -1.08 9.49 3.87
CA GLU A 270 -1.48 9.11 2.51
C GLU A 270 -0.30 9.32 1.56
N MET A 271 0.03 8.31 0.75
CA MET A 271 1.08 8.41 -0.26
C MET A 271 0.82 9.61 -1.19
N PHE A 272 1.85 10.39 -1.47
CA PHE A 272 1.83 11.58 -2.34
C PHE A 272 1.05 12.77 -1.78
N TYR A 273 0.62 12.73 -0.53
CA TYR A 273 -0.02 13.88 0.09
C TYR A 273 1.02 14.90 0.53
N THR A 274 0.84 16.15 0.14
CA THR A 274 1.61 17.30 0.60
C THR A 274 0.67 18.41 1.04
N ALA A 275 0.77 18.86 2.29
CA ALA A 275 -0.15 19.84 2.89
C ALA A 275 -0.02 21.26 2.28
N GLN A 276 1.08 21.56 1.60
CA GLN A 276 1.34 22.89 1.01
C GLN A 276 1.78 22.77 -0.45
N ALA A 277 0.84 23.00 -1.35
CA ALA A 277 1.12 23.32 -2.75
C ALA A 277 1.35 24.83 -2.93
N LYS A 278 2.27 25.48 -2.19
CA LYS A 278 2.67 26.85 -2.51
C LYS A 278 3.62 26.84 -3.70
N ARG A 279 3.11 27.32 -4.84
CA ARG A 279 3.88 27.63 -6.04
C ARG A 279 5.01 28.60 -5.69
N GLY A 280 6.26 28.21 -5.87
CA GLY A 280 7.38 29.16 -5.91
C GLY A 280 8.59 28.84 -5.05
N ASP A 281 8.53 27.97 -4.08
CA ASP A 281 9.69 27.59 -3.27
C ASP A 281 10.16 26.18 -3.69
N GLY A 282 11.44 26.03 -4.06
CA GLY A 282 12.04 24.77 -4.54
C GLY A 282 12.03 23.61 -3.53
N ARG A 283 11.23 23.71 -2.47
CA ARG A 283 11.10 22.76 -1.36
C ARG A 283 10.03 21.69 -1.64
N ARG A 284 10.12 21.00 -2.78
CA ARG A 284 9.16 19.95 -3.12
C ARG A 284 9.55 18.63 -2.47
N GLY A 285 8.57 17.93 -1.88
CA GLY A 285 8.68 16.55 -1.46
C GLY A 285 7.60 15.73 -2.15
N LEU A 286 7.91 14.49 -2.52
CA LEU A 286 6.95 13.56 -3.15
C LEU A 286 5.81 13.11 -2.22
N GLY A 287 5.84 13.46 -0.91
CA GLY A 287 4.91 12.88 0.06
C GLY A 287 5.11 11.37 0.22
N LEU A 288 6.37 10.91 0.16
CA LEU A 288 6.77 9.51 0.36
C LEU A 288 7.49 9.28 1.70
N GLY A 289 7.75 10.35 2.45
CA GLY A 289 8.45 10.32 3.74
C GLY A 289 7.56 9.96 4.91
#